data_a4330c26715d4cf2200415ce25c76e07
#
_entry.id   a4330c26715d4cf2200415ce25c76e07
#
_cell.length_a   1.000
_cell.length_b   1.000
_cell.length_c   1.000
_cell.angle_alpha   90.00
_cell.angle_beta   90.00
_cell.angle_gamma   90.00
#
_symmetry.space_group_name_H-M   'P 1'
#
loop_
_entity.id
_entity.type
_entity.pdbx_description
1 polymer ?
#
loop_
_entity_poly.entity_id
_entity_poly.type
_entity_poly.pdbx_seq_one_letter_code
_entity_poly.pdbx_strand_id
1 'polypeptide(L)'
;MIVLLRRLTLCAALLAGSAFTASAEDETAFDLAKAGNKYVGEQAKDKVVQIRSDKSVGSTTPNVWYVVYRDETATMKTVEVKFGAGKMMDVKRPMRLLEPISDKNNILDEKKLKTDSDKALKVALKEPILENLKITASEMKLERGAIGEPVWKISLWAAKLKSSKDVKIGEIWLDCENGKVSKIDITPKRVD
;
A
#
# COMPACT_ATOMS: atom_id res chain seq x y z
N MET A 1 7.60 -54.43 62.58
CA MET A 1 8.60 -53.56 61.99
C MET A 1 8.06 -53.19 60.61
N ILE A 2 7.32 -52.03 60.50
CA ILE A 2 6.53 -51.64 59.33
C ILE A 2 7.31 -50.50 58.66
N VAL A 3 7.73 -50.74 57.40
CA VAL A 3 8.44 -49.74 56.56
C VAL A 3 7.43 -49.01 55.77
N LEU A 4 7.30 -47.68 55.98
CA LEU A 4 6.37 -46.76 55.28
C LEU A 4 7.05 -46.23 54.04
N LEU A 5 6.55 -46.65 52.85
CA LEU A 5 7.04 -46.19 51.54
C LEU A 5 6.29 -44.89 51.14
N ARG A 6 6.94 -43.73 51.23
CA ARG A 6 6.43 -42.44 50.74
C ARG A 6 6.58 -42.36 49.21
N ARG A 7 5.48 -42.33 48.50
CA ARG A 7 5.43 -42.00 47.06
C ARG A 7 5.48 -40.49 46.89
N LEU A 8 6.55 -39.99 46.28
CA LEU A 8 6.65 -38.60 45.79
C LEU A 8 5.95 -38.53 44.42
N THR A 9 4.86 -37.79 44.35
CA THR A 9 4.16 -37.48 43.10
C THR A 9 4.75 -36.16 42.56
N LEU A 10 5.48 -36.25 41.45
CA LEU A 10 6.06 -35.11 40.73
C LEU A 10 5.00 -34.57 39.77
N CYS A 11 4.38 -33.42 40.11
CA CYS A 11 3.50 -32.67 39.18
C CYS A 11 4.37 -31.84 38.21
N ALA A 12 4.51 -32.35 37.00
CA ALA A 12 5.05 -31.55 35.90
C ALA A 12 3.95 -30.64 35.35
N ALA A 13 4.02 -29.35 35.64
CA ALA A 13 3.16 -28.33 35.03
C ALA A 13 3.71 -28.01 33.63
N LEU A 14 3.03 -28.47 32.58
CA LEU A 14 3.26 -28.05 31.22
C LEU A 14 2.71 -26.62 31.06
N LEU A 15 3.59 -25.64 31.06
CA LEU A 15 3.30 -24.29 30.58
C LEU A 15 3.25 -24.31 29.02
N ALA A 16 2.05 -24.49 28.46
CA ALA A 16 1.80 -24.27 27.07
C ALA A 16 1.87 -22.75 26.80
N GLY A 17 3.05 -22.28 26.43
CA GLY A 17 3.24 -20.93 25.91
C GLY A 17 2.56 -20.79 24.56
N SER A 18 1.37 -20.20 24.55
CA SER A 18 0.73 -19.75 23.30
C SER A 18 1.57 -18.64 22.72
N ALA A 19 2.42 -18.96 21.74
CA ALA A 19 3.05 -17.94 20.90
C ALA A 19 1.92 -17.28 20.09
N PHE A 20 1.44 -16.13 20.56
CA PHE A 20 0.68 -15.21 19.73
C PHE A 20 1.64 -14.73 18.64
N THR A 21 1.61 -15.37 17.48
CA THR A 21 2.10 -14.74 16.26
C THR A 21 1.13 -13.60 15.94
N ALA A 22 1.43 -12.39 16.43
CA ALA A 22 0.82 -11.20 15.91
C ALA A 22 1.19 -11.16 14.42
N SER A 23 0.25 -11.47 13.54
CA SER A 23 0.33 -11.11 12.15
C SER A 23 0.42 -9.58 12.17
N ALA A 24 1.59 -9.04 11.84
CA ALA A 24 1.70 -7.62 11.56
C ALA A 24 0.78 -7.41 10.35
N GLU A 25 -0.38 -6.80 10.56
CA GLU A 25 -1.16 -6.27 9.46
C GLU A 25 -0.24 -5.30 8.74
N ASP A 26 -0.03 -5.52 7.46
CA ASP A 26 0.77 -4.61 6.64
C ASP A 26 0.13 -3.23 6.71
N GLU A 27 0.91 -2.22 7.15
CA GLU A 27 0.41 -0.85 7.28
C GLU A 27 -0.16 -0.37 5.96
N THR A 28 -1.36 0.19 6.01
CA THR A 28 -2.07 0.69 4.83
C THR A 28 -1.46 2.02 4.35
N ALA A 29 -1.78 2.41 3.13
CA ALA A 29 -1.29 3.67 2.57
C ALA A 29 -1.71 4.90 3.40
N PHE A 30 -2.90 4.87 4.01
CA PHE A 30 -3.36 5.97 4.85
C PHE A 30 -2.68 5.99 6.22
N ASP A 31 -2.37 4.81 6.79
CA ASP A 31 -1.59 4.74 8.02
C ASP A 31 -0.18 5.29 7.81
N LEU A 32 0.45 4.95 6.67
CA LEU A 32 1.75 5.50 6.30
C LEU A 32 1.70 7.01 6.05
N ALA A 33 0.62 7.54 5.47
CA ALA A 33 0.43 8.97 5.32
C ALA A 33 0.33 9.69 6.67
N LYS A 34 -0.39 9.16 7.63
CA LYS A 34 -0.43 9.69 9.00
C LYS A 34 0.92 9.59 9.70
N ALA A 35 1.60 8.43 9.58
CA ALA A 35 2.92 8.22 10.16
C ALA A 35 3.96 9.18 9.57
N GLY A 36 3.85 9.50 8.29
CA GLY A 36 4.76 10.38 7.56
C GLY A 36 4.77 11.82 8.08
N ASN A 37 3.69 12.30 8.69
CA ASN A 37 3.62 13.62 9.31
C ASN A 37 4.69 13.87 10.37
N LYS A 38 5.25 12.82 10.98
CA LYS A 38 6.34 12.91 11.96
C LYS A 38 7.69 13.31 11.34
N TYR A 39 7.82 13.15 10.02
CA TYR A 39 9.08 13.31 9.29
C TYR A 39 9.10 14.53 8.37
N VAL A 40 8.01 15.31 8.35
CA VAL A 40 7.90 16.53 7.54
C VAL A 40 7.74 17.77 8.42
N GLY A 41 8.02 18.95 7.87
CA GLY A 41 7.84 20.21 8.58
C GLY A 41 6.37 20.54 8.87
N GLU A 42 6.09 21.36 9.89
CA GLU A 42 4.72 21.74 10.30
C GLU A 42 3.85 22.24 9.13
N GLN A 43 4.47 23.01 8.23
CA GLN A 43 3.77 23.54 7.05
C GLN A 43 3.38 22.51 6.01
N ALA A 44 3.97 21.29 6.06
CA ALA A 44 3.69 20.20 5.14
C ALA A 44 2.75 19.12 5.73
N LYS A 45 2.56 19.11 7.04
CA LYS A 45 1.68 18.15 7.71
C LYS A 45 0.29 18.18 7.12
N ASP A 46 -0.29 17.00 6.95
CA ASP A 46 -1.65 16.75 6.43
C ASP A 46 -1.90 17.30 5.00
N LYS A 47 -0.83 17.74 4.31
CA LYS A 47 -0.93 18.23 2.94
C LYS A 47 -0.45 17.19 1.93
N VAL A 48 -1.01 16.00 2.03
CA VAL A 48 -0.71 14.91 1.09
C VAL A 48 -1.21 15.27 -0.31
N VAL A 49 -0.34 15.14 -1.30
CA VAL A 49 -0.68 15.38 -2.72
C VAL A 49 -0.65 14.10 -3.55
N GLN A 50 0.08 13.08 -3.08
CA GLN A 50 0.16 11.78 -3.75
C GLN A 50 0.63 10.72 -2.76
N ILE A 51 0.08 9.51 -2.89
CA ILE A 51 0.63 8.30 -2.26
C ILE A 51 0.88 7.30 -3.39
N ARG A 52 2.08 6.72 -3.46
CA ARG A 52 2.40 5.74 -4.50
C ARG A 52 3.26 4.62 -3.96
N SER A 53 3.17 3.46 -4.57
CA SER A 53 4.04 2.34 -4.25
C SER A 53 5.08 2.09 -5.35
N ASP A 54 6.10 1.30 -5.01
CA ASP A 54 6.84 0.56 -6.03
C ASP A 54 6.00 -0.65 -6.49
N LYS A 55 6.37 -1.24 -7.64
CA LYS A 55 5.82 -2.53 -8.05
C LYS A 55 6.08 -3.56 -6.96
N SER A 56 5.05 -4.28 -6.55
CA SER A 56 5.17 -5.35 -5.56
C SER A 56 6.05 -6.51 -6.06
N VAL A 57 6.72 -7.20 -5.15
CA VAL A 57 7.61 -8.33 -5.46
C VAL A 57 7.19 -9.54 -4.63
N GLY A 58 6.94 -10.67 -5.30
CA GLY A 58 6.55 -11.92 -4.65
C GLY A 58 5.11 -11.97 -4.12
N SER A 59 4.37 -10.88 -4.24
CA SER A 59 2.95 -10.78 -3.84
C SER A 59 2.23 -9.76 -4.72
N THR A 60 0.92 -9.66 -4.58
CA THR A 60 0.14 -8.57 -5.21
C THR A 60 0.08 -7.32 -4.33
N THR A 61 0.47 -7.39 -3.05
CA THR A 61 0.45 -6.26 -2.13
C THR A 61 1.80 -5.54 -2.15
N PRO A 62 1.85 -4.23 -2.46
CA PRO A 62 3.08 -3.45 -2.38
C PRO A 62 3.57 -3.32 -0.93
N ASN A 63 4.88 -3.35 -0.74
CA ASN A 63 5.53 -3.19 0.56
C ASN A 63 6.49 -1.98 0.62
N VAL A 64 6.67 -1.27 -0.48
CA VAL A 64 7.44 -0.02 -0.54
C VAL A 64 6.50 1.09 -0.98
N TRP A 65 6.42 2.13 -0.18
CA TRP A 65 5.51 3.24 -0.37
C TRP A 65 6.22 4.59 -0.29
N TYR A 66 5.68 5.56 -1.00
CA TYR A 66 6.12 6.95 -1.00
C TYR A 66 4.91 7.84 -0.73
N VAL A 67 4.97 8.63 0.31
CA VAL A 67 3.98 9.64 0.61
C VAL A 67 4.56 11.01 0.27
N VAL A 68 3.89 11.73 -0.58
CA VAL A 68 4.33 13.04 -1.06
C VAL A 68 3.46 14.12 -0.45
N TYR A 69 4.08 15.02 0.26
CA TYR A 69 3.43 16.17 0.90
C TYR A 69 3.79 17.45 0.16
N ARG A 70 2.88 18.39 0.15
CA ARG A 70 3.16 19.75 -0.28
C ARG A 70 3.94 20.49 0.80
N ASP A 71 5.11 21.01 0.45
CA ASP A 71 6.00 21.75 1.35
C ASP A 71 6.38 23.09 0.70
N GLU A 72 5.82 24.20 1.18
CA GLU A 72 6.08 25.54 0.65
C GLU A 72 7.54 25.96 0.75
N THR A 73 8.30 25.37 1.69
CA THR A 73 9.71 25.70 1.92
C THR A 73 10.66 24.94 1.01
N ALA A 74 10.19 23.85 0.39
CA ALA A 74 10.98 23.07 -0.56
C ALA A 74 11.03 23.79 -1.92
N THR A 75 12.17 23.72 -2.62
CA THR A 75 12.36 24.33 -3.94
C THR A 75 11.29 23.90 -4.95
N MET A 76 10.94 22.62 -4.96
CA MET A 76 9.90 22.06 -5.83
C MET A 76 8.56 21.89 -5.10
N LYS A 77 8.37 22.60 -3.98
CA LYS A 77 7.13 22.61 -3.19
C LYS A 77 6.66 21.23 -2.71
N THR A 78 7.54 20.24 -2.67
CA THR A 78 7.21 18.89 -2.21
C THR A 78 8.31 18.29 -1.35
N VAL A 79 7.89 17.46 -0.38
CA VAL A 79 8.72 16.52 0.37
C VAL A 79 8.14 15.12 0.24
N GLU A 80 8.98 14.14 0.08
CA GLU A 80 8.61 12.73 -0.08
C GLU A 80 9.17 11.92 1.08
N VAL A 81 8.32 11.12 1.71
CA VAL A 81 8.70 10.16 2.75
C VAL A 81 8.57 8.76 2.17
N LYS A 82 9.66 8.01 2.18
CA LYS A 82 9.70 6.61 1.73
C LYS A 82 9.54 5.66 2.91
N PHE A 83 8.67 4.67 2.75
CA PHE A 83 8.47 3.57 3.69
C PHE A 83 8.80 2.23 3.03
N GLY A 84 9.32 1.29 3.79
CA GLY A 84 9.51 -0.10 3.37
C GLY A 84 9.10 -1.02 4.51
N ALA A 85 8.21 -1.96 4.24
CA ALA A 85 7.61 -2.85 5.25
C ALA A 85 7.15 -2.07 6.50
N GLY A 86 6.39 -1.00 6.30
CA GLY A 86 5.84 -0.14 7.35
C GLY A 86 6.84 0.82 8.01
N LYS A 87 8.12 0.69 7.78
CA LYS A 87 9.16 1.51 8.44
C LYS A 87 9.64 2.64 7.54
N MET A 88 9.80 3.84 8.12
CA MET A 88 10.40 4.96 7.40
C MET A 88 11.84 4.63 7.01
N MET A 89 12.15 4.81 5.73
CA MET A 89 13.46 4.54 5.15
C MET A 89 14.22 5.81 4.77
N ASP A 90 13.50 6.81 4.25
CA ASP A 90 14.13 8.00 3.68
C ASP A 90 13.16 9.18 3.60
N VAL A 91 13.71 10.40 3.64
CA VAL A 91 12.96 11.65 3.43
C VAL A 91 13.71 12.49 2.41
N LYS A 92 13.07 12.83 1.31
CA LYS A 92 13.66 13.57 0.19
C LYS A 92 12.83 14.78 -0.23
N ARG A 93 13.50 15.73 -0.87
CA ARG A 93 12.89 16.83 -1.63
C ARG A 93 13.23 16.64 -3.11
N PRO A 94 12.55 15.71 -3.81
CA PRO A 94 12.91 15.34 -5.17
C PRO A 94 12.63 16.48 -6.15
N MET A 95 13.47 16.61 -7.18
CA MET A 95 13.21 17.47 -8.32
C MET A 95 12.24 16.76 -9.27
N ARG A 96 10.96 17.13 -9.23
CA ARG A 96 9.89 16.53 -10.04
C ARG A 96 9.57 17.43 -11.23
N LEU A 97 10.43 17.41 -12.25
CA LEU A 97 10.28 18.25 -13.43
C LEU A 97 9.15 17.79 -14.35
N LEU A 98 8.82 16.49 -14.36
CA LEU A 98 7.84 15.89 -15.26
C LEU A 98 6.45 15.67 -14.64
N GLU A 99 6.34 15.73 -13.32
CA GLU A 99 5.07 15.58 -12.59
C GLU A 99 4.86 16.77 -11.65
N PRO A 100 4.32 17.89 -12.12
CA PRO A 100 4.10 19.07 -11.27
C PRO A 100 2.93 18.84 -10.31
N ILE A 101 3.14 18.04 -9.27
CA ILE A 101 2.16 17.78 -8.19
C ILE A 101 2.19 18.84 -7.09
N SER A 102 2.98 19.90 -7.27
CA SER A 102 3.21 20.94 -6.29
C SER A 102 2.10 22.01 -6.19
N ASP A 103 1.08 21.95 -7.05
CA ASP A 103 -0.05 22.87 -6.98
C ASP A 103 -0.86 22.63 -5.70
N LYS A 104 -1.35 23.72 -5.09
CA LYS A 104 -2.27 23.67 -3.93
C LYS A 104 -3.51 22.86 -4.22
N ASN A 105 -3.99 22.94 -5.45
CA ASN A 105 -5.17 22.19 -5.88
C ASN A 105 -4.95 20.67 -5.87
N ASN A 106 -3.71 20.19 -5.82
CA ASN A 106 -3.41 18.76 -5.80
C ASN A 106 -3.43 18.15 -4.39
N ILE A 107 -3.60 18.96 -3.33
CA ILE A 107 -3.78 18.42 -1.98
C ILE A 107 -5.04 17.55 -1.97
N LEU A 108 -4.87 16.31 -1.53
CA LEU A 108 -5.97 15.35 -1.40
C LEU A 108 -6.90 15.78 -0.25
N ASP A 109 -8.20 15.82 -0.52
CA ASP A 109 -9.19 16.11 0.51
C ASP A 109 -9.34 14.90 1.45
N GLU A 110 -8.85 15.02 2.68
CA GLU A 110 -8.88 13.96 3.69
C GLU A 110 -10.30 13.40 3.91
N LYS A 111 -11.34 14.24 3.82
CA LYS A 111 -12.74 13.81 3.97
C LYS A 111 -13.20 12.85 2.89
N LYS A 112 -12.52 12.83 1.76
CA LYS A 112 -12.79 11.95 0.62
C LYS A 112 -11.91 10.71 0.60
N LEU A 113 -10.94 10.59 1.52
CA LEU A 113 -10.07 9.41 1.64
C LEU A 113 -10.77 8.32 2.45
N LYS A 114 -11.70 7.57 1.83
CA LYS A 114 -12.53 6.55 2.49
C LYS A 114 -12.14 5.12 2.13
N THR A 115 -11.56 4.92 0.94
CA THR A 115 -11.12 3.60 0.46
C THR A 115 -9.61 3.53 0.48
N ASP A 116 -9.05 2.79 1.44
CA ASP A 116 -7.61 2.63 1.59
C ASP A 116 -7.04 1.60 0.61
N SER A 117 -5.72 1.49 0.53
CA SER A 117 -4.97 0.67 -0.42
C SER A 117 -5.37 -0.80 -0.42
N ASP A 118 -5.58 -1.40 0.75
CA ASP A 118 -5.98 -2.80 0.91
C ASP A 118 -7.37 -3.07 0.29
N LYS A 119 -8.34 -2.18 0.55
CA LYS A 119 -9.69 -2.26 0.00
C LYS A 119 -9.71 -1.99 -1.50
N ALA A 120 -8.97 -0.96 -1.94
CA ALA A 120 -8.86 -0.61 -3.35
C ALA A 120 -8.28 -1.77 -4.17
N LEU A 121 -7.19 -2.40 -3.69
CA LEU A 121 -6.60 -3.55 -4.34
C LEU A 121 -7.55 -4.76 -4.38
N LYS A 122 -8.25 -5.04 -3.27
CA LYS A 122 -9.26 -6.11 -3.22
C LYS A 122 -10.38 -5.91 -4.23
N VAL A 123 -10.85 -4.68 -4.42
CA VAL A 123 -11.88 -4.36 -5.43
C VAL A 123 -11.32 -4.59 -6.83
N ALA A 124 -10.14 -4.04 -7.13
CA ALA A 124 -9.51 -4.19 -8.44
C ALA A 124 -9.27 -5.65 -8.82
N LEU A 125 -8.80 -6.49 -7.88
CA LEU A 125 -8.51 -7.90 -8.15
C LEU A 125 -9.78 -8.77 -8.34
N LYS A 126 -10.97 -8.26 -8.01
CA LYS A 126 -12.25 -8.96 -8.23
C LYS A 126 -12.88 -8.65 -9.58
N GLU A 127 -12.27 -7.79 -10.40
CA GLU A 127 -12.85 -7.44 -11.70
C GLU A 127 -12.91 -8.67 -12.63
N PRO A 128 -14.07 -8.94 -13.26
CA PRO A 128 -14.29 -10.15 -14.06
C PRO A 128 -13.28 -10.32 -15.20
N ILE A 129 -12.75 -9.20 -15.74
CA ILE A 129 -11.74 -9.24 -16.80
C ILE A 129 -10.45 -9.93 -16.38
N LEU A 130 -10.20 -10.11 -15.08
CA LEU A 130 -9.00 -10.73 -14.48
C LEU A 130 -9.20 -12.21 -14.16
N GLU A 131 -10.41 -12.77 -14.28
CA GLU A 131 -10.77 -14.11 -13.77
C GLU A 131 -9.83 -15.22 -14.21
N ASN A 132 -9.36 -15.17 -15.47
CA ASN A 132 -8.47 -16.19 -16.03
C ASN A 132 -7.00 -15.77 -16.06
N LEU A 133 -6.62 -14.73 -15.32
CA LEU A 133 -5.28 -14.21 -15.28
C LEU A 133 -4.62 -14.51 -13.93
N LYS A 134 -3.39 -15.02 -13.96
CA LYS A 134 -2.57 -15.16 -12.76
C LYS A 134 -1.89 -13.80 -12.48
N ILE A 135 -2.52 -12.96 -11.67
CA ILE A 135 -1.92 -11.69 -11.25
C ILE A 135 -0.73 -11.97 -10.33
N THR A 136 0.41 -11.36 -10.64
CA THR A 136 1.69 -11.59 -9.95
C THR A 136 2.18 -10.39 -9.17
N ALA A 137 1.81 -9.18 -9.59
CA ALA A 137 2.23 -7.95 -8.94
C ALA A 137 1.23 -6.83 -9.18
N SER A 138 1.27 -5.83 -8.31
CA SER A 138 0.60 -4.55 -8.50
C SER A 138 1.53 -3.38 -8.17
N GLU A 139 1.16 -2.20 -8.67
CA GLU A 139 1.70 -0.90 -8.31
C GLU A 139 0.51 0.04 -8.14
N MET A 140 0.50 0.81 -7.08
CA MET A 140 -0.64 1.63 -6.70
C MET A 140 -0.25 3.10 -6.62
N LYS A 141 -1.14 3.98 -7.09
CA LYS A 141 -0.96 5.42 -6.98
C LYS A 141 -2.30 6.08 -6.66
N LEU A 142 -2.34 6.82 -5.56
CA LEU A 142 -3.43 7.71 -5.19
C LEU A 142 -3.02 9.14 -5.53
N GLU A 143 -3.81 9.79 -6.34
CA GLU A 143 -3.61 11.19 -6.71
C GLU A 143 -4.94 11.85 -7.03
N ARG A 144 -4.92 13.17 -7.22
CA ARG A 144 -6.08 13.91 -7.66
C ARG A 144 -6.44 13.57 -9.11
N GLY A 145 -7.68 13.21 -9.36
CA GLY A 145 -8.24 12.97 -10.67
C GLY A 145 -8.55 14.28 -11.42
N ALA A 146 -9.04 14.13 -12.67
CA ALA A 146 -9.27 15.26 -13.58
C ALA A 146 -10.33 16.27 -13.08
N ILE A 147 -11.33 15.80 -12.35
CA ILE A 147 -12.41 16.64 -11.79
C ILE A 147 -12.19 16.97 -10.30
N GLY A 148 -11.01 16.61 -9.76
CA GLY A 148 -10.58 17.01 -8.43
C GLY A 148 -10.84 16.00 -7.31
N GLU A 149 -11.39 14.84 -7.63
CA GLU A 149 -11.58 13.71 -6.72
C GLU A 149 -10.28 12.94 -6.51
N PRO A 150 -10.04 12.34 -5.33
CA PRO A 150 -8.94 11.39 -5.15
C PRO A 150 -9.24 10.07 -5.85
N VAL A 151 -8.29 9.61 -6.68
CA VAL A 151 -8.43 8.40 -7.50
C VAL A 151 -7.26 7.46 -7.26
N TRP A 152 -7.55 6.20 -6.96
CA TRP A 152 -6.59 5.12 -7.02
C TRP A 152 -6.37 4.68 -8.46
N LYS A 153 -5.12 4.65 -8.91
CA LYS A 153 -4.67 4.03 -10.15
C LYS A 153 -3.85 2.80 -9.81
N ILE A 154 -4.34 1.64 -10.19
CA ILE A 154 -3.76 0.34 -9.84
C ILE A 154 -3.27 -0.33 -11.11
N SER A 155 -1.95 -0.31 -11.33
CA SER A 155 -1.29 -1.05 -12.39
C SER A 155 -1.16 -2.52 -12.01
N LEU A 156 -1.44 -3.43 -12.93
CA LEU A 156 -1.42 -4.87 -12.69
C LEU A 156 -0.46 -5.60 -13.64
N TRP A 157 0.24 -6.58 -13.10
CA TRP A 157 1.07 -7.52 -13.85
C TRP A 157 0.53 -8.93 -13.71
N ALA A 158 0.60 -9.69 -14.80
CA ALA A 158 0.20 -11.10 -14.82
C ALA A 158 1.32 -11.97 -15.40
N ALA A 159 1.34 -13.23 -14.96
CA ALA A 159 2.27 -14.22 -15.48
C ALA A 159 1.97 -14.49 -16.95
N LYS A 160 3.02 -14.56 -17.79
CA LYS A 160 2.89 -15.01 -19.17
C LYS A 160 2.65 -16.53 -19.22
N LEU A 161 1.82 -16.99 -20.16
CA LEU A 161 1.49 -18.41 -20.32
C LEU A 161 2.71 -19.25 -20.74
N LYS A 162 3.63 -18.67 -21.53
CA LYS A 162 4.76 -19.37 -22.15
C LYS A 162 6.12 -18.98 -21.59
N SER A 163 6.18 -18.25 -20.48
CA SER A 163 7.45 -17.84 -19.88
C SER A 163 7.32 -17.63 -18.37
N SER A 164 8.45 -17.64 -17.66
CA SER A 164 8.49 -17.33 -16.22
C SER A 164 8.41 -15.82 -15.91
N LYS A 165 8.32 -14.98 -16.95
CA LYS A 165 8.26 -13.53 -16.80
C LYS A 165 6.82 -13.08 -16.62
N ASP A 166 6.63 -11.99 -15.89
CA ASP A 166 5.38 -11.26 -15.84
C ASP A 166 5.37 -10.10 -16.85
N VAL A 167 4.17 -9.63 -17.17
CA VAL A 167 3.95 -8.50 -18.07
C VAL A 167 2.90 -7.56 -17.49
N LYS A 168 3.09 -6.25 -17.63
CA LYS A 168 2.06 -5.26 -17.30
C LYS A 168 0.87 -5.45 -18.24
N ILE A 169 -0.29 -5.79 -17.68
CA ILE A 169 -1.53 -6.02 -18.44
C ILE A 169 -2.40 -4.76 -18.54
N GLY A 170 -2.15 -3.77 -17.69
CA GLY A 170 -2.86 -2.49 -17.73
C GLY A 170 -3.14 -1.92 -16.36
N GLU A 171 -4.21 -1.12 -16.26
CA GLU A 171 -4.58 -0.38 -15.06
C GLU A 171 -6.08 -0.43 -14.79
N ILE A 172 -6.43 -0.39 -13.49
CA ILE A 172 -7.80 -0.21 -13.00
C ILE A 172 -7.82 1.04 -12.12
N TRP A 173 -8.79 1.91 -12.33
CA TRP A 173 -8.94 3.14 -11.56
C TRP A 173 -10.19 3.05 -10.69
N LEU A 174 -10.04 3.46 -9.42
CA LEU A 174 -11.14 3.50 -8.45
C LEU A 174 -11.27 4.90 -7.85
N ASP A 175 -12.50 5.34 -7.70
CA ASP A 175 -12.82 6.51 -6.89
C ASP A 175 -12.55 6.18 -5.42
N CYS A 176 -11.70 7.00 -4.78
CA CYS A 176 -11.29 6.77 -3.39
C CYS A 176 -12.43 7.04 -2.39
N GLU A 177 -13.38 7.90 -2.72
CA GLU A 177 -14.48 8.26 -1.82
C GLU A 177 -15.51 7.14 -1.69
N ASN A 178 -15.88 6.49 -2.79
CA ASN A 178 -16.94 5.48 -2.80
C ASN A 178 -16.46 4.05 -3.10
N GLY A 179 -15.18 3.87 -3.43
CA GLY A 179 -14.57 2.57 -3.74
C GLY A 179 -15.03 1.95 -5.06
N LYS A 180 -15.69 2.71 -5.93
CA LYS A 180 -16.20 2.20 -7.21
C LYS A 180 -15.12 2.28 -8.30
N VAL A 181 -15.08 1.26 -9.14
CA VAL A 181 -14.25 1.27 -10.35
C VAL A 181 -14.79 2.32 -11.31
N SER A 182 -13.93 3.26 -11.70
CA SER A 182 -14.23 4.36 -12.62
C SER A 182 -13.68 4.12 -14.03
N LYS A 183 -12.59 3.33 -14.15
CA LYS A 183 -11.98 2.99 -15.43
C LYS A 183 -11.31 1.62 -15.36
N ILE A 184 -11.43 0.84 -16.42
CA ILE A 184 -10.70 -0.41 -16.65
C ILE A 184 -9.97 -0.28 -17.99
N ASP A 185 -8.64 -0.37 -17.94
CA ASP A 185 -7.75 -0.36 -19.11
C ASP A 185 -6.83 -1.58 -19.01
N ILE A 186 -7.42 -2.76 -19.21
CA ILE A 186 -6.75 -4.06 -19.10
C ILE A 186 -6.71 -4.72 -20.47
N THR A 187 -5.55 -5.24 -20.85
CA THR A 187 -5.32 -5.98 -22.10
C THR A 187 -4.90 -7.42 -21.78
N PRO A 188 -5.84 -8.37 -21.59
CA PRO A 188 -5.54 -9.76 -21.21
C PRO A 188 -4.61 -10.47 -22.21
N LYS A 189 -4.73 -10.18 -23.50
CA LYS A 189 -3.91 -10.78 -24.57
C LYS A 189 -2.39 -10.58 -24.43
N ARG A 190 -1.93 -9.70 -23.52
CA ARG A 190 -0.49 -9.50 -23.27
C ARG A 190 0.18 -10.67 -22.58
N VAL A 191 -0.58 -11.62 -22.01
CA VAL A 191 -0.04 -12.82 -21.33
C VAL A 191 0.26 -13.99 -22.25
N ASP A 192 -0.18 -13.95 -23.51
CA ASP A 192 0.00 -15.00 -24.53
C ASP A 192 1.45 -15.12 -25.03
#